data_c8bdfcf04e96a7c9e839ced78d53e85b
#
_entry.id   c8bdfcf04e96a7c9e839ced78d53e85b
#
_cell.length_a   1.000
_cell.length_b   1.000
_cell.length_c   1.000
_cell.angle_alpha   90.00
_cell.angle_beta   90.00
_cell.angle_gamma   90.00
#
_symmetry.space_group_name_H-M   'P 1'
#
loop_
_entity.id
_entity.type
_entity.pdbx_description
1 polymer ?
#
loop_
_entity_poly.entity_id
_entity_poly.type
_entity_poly.pdbx_seq_one_letter_code
_entity_poly.pdbx_strand_id
1 'polypeptide(L)'
;MLNSHNNFRKKAKQRERNANDVAKLLSFFASCKKDNPQFFSDFQLDKEGKILSIFWSHASQQGDYMDFGDAVTFDTTHKTNLYEKPLGMFVGSNHHLHCTIFAFALLGDETVDTFEWVFNAFKTCMGTEGPRVMLTGTTDNNELNVYT
;
A
#
# COMPACT_ATOMS: atom_id res chain seq x y z
N MET A 1 31.56 16.52 -18.85
CA MET A 1 30.35 16.88 -19.60
C MET A 1 29.52 15.68 -20.12
N LEU A 2 30.13 14.62 -20.53
CA LEU A 2 29.41 13.41 -21.03
C LEU A 2 28.56 12.67 -19.99
N ASN A 3 28.90 12.71 -18.70
CA ASN A 3 28.14 12.03 -17.62
C ASN A 3 26.78 12.68 -17.28
N SER A 4 26.66 13.99 -17.47
CA SER A 4 25.41 14.72 -17.18
C SER A 4 24.30 14.37 -18.19
N HIS A 5 24.63 14.29 -19.48
CA HIS A 5 23.67 13.96 -20.54
C HIS A 5 23.15 12.51 -20.44
N ASN A 6 24.00 11.57 -20.05
CA ASN A 6 23.61 10.18 -19.83
C ASN A 6 22.69 10.02 -18.60
N ASN A 7 22.92 10.83 -17.56
CA ASN A 7 22.05 10.83 -16.37
C ASN A 7 20.65 11.41 -16.68
N PHE A 8 20.56 12.46 -17.50
CA PHE A 8 19.27 13.02 -17.92
C PHE A 8 18.46 12.03 -18.77
N ARG A 9 19.11 11.36 -19.72
CA ARG A 9 18.45 10.33 -20.56
C ARG A 9 17.99 9.12 -19.75
N LYS A 10 18.79 8.66 -18.76
CA LYS A 10 18.40 7.57 -17.85
C LYS A 10 17.19 7.98 -16.99
N LYS A 11 17.19 9.18 -16.43
CA LYS A 11 16.05 9.71 -15.65
C LYS A 11 14.79 9.89 -16.49
N ALA A 12 14.89 10.35 -17.73
CA ALA A 12 13.75 10.47 -18.63
C ALA A 12 13.15 9.12 -18.98
N LYS A 13 13.98 8.14 -19.38
CA LYS A 13 13.53 6.74 -19.61
C LYS A 13 12.87 6.11 -18.38
N GLN A 14 13.42 6.37 -17.19
CA GLN A 14 12.84 5.86 -15.95
C GLN A 14 11.46 6.48 -15.66
N ARG A 15 11.31 7.79 -15.91
CA ARG A 15 10.01 8.48 -15.78
C ARG A 15 8.96 7.94 -16.75
N GLU A 16 9.33 7.67 -18.00
CA GLU A 16 8.42 7.08 -19.00
C GLU A 16 7.99 5.66 -18.60
N ARG A 17 8.93 4.83 -18.11
CA ARG A 17 8.62 3.49 -17.59
C ARG A 17 7.65 3.57 -16.42
N ASN A 18 7.93 4.42 -15.44
CA ASN A 18 7.09 4.60 -14.27
C ASN A 18 5.67 5.05 -14.63
N ALA A 19 5.53 6.00 -15.57
CA ALA A 19 4.22 6.44 -16.05
C ALA A 19 3.44 5.32 -16.75
N ASN A 20 4.11 4.51 -17.57
CA ASN A 20 3.50 3.38 -18.26
C ASN A 20 3.07 2.27 -17.28
N ASP A 21 3.88 2.01 -16.27
CA ASP A 21 3.57 0.98 -15.26
C ASP A 21 2.42 1.41 -14.34
N VAL A 22 2.34 2.69 -13.99
CA VAL A 22 1.17 3.25 -13.27
C VAL A 22 -0.10 3.11 -14.12
N ALA A 23 -0.04 3.44 -15.42
CA ALA A 23 -1.17 3.27 -16.31
C ALA A 23 -1.65 1.82 -16.42
N LYS A 24 -0.71 0.86 -16.49
CA LYS A 24 -1.02 -0.58 -16.48
C LYS A 24 -1.66 -1.01 -15.17
N LEU A 25 -1.16 -0.52 -14.04
CA LEU A 25 -1.72 -0.83 -12.73
C LEU A 25 -3.14 -0.28 -12.57
N LEU A 26 -3.39 0.95 -13.03
CA LEU A 26 -4.74 1.54 -13.03
C LEU A 26 -5.69 0.76 -13.92
N SER A 27 -5.25 0.30 -15.09
CA SER A 27 -6.04 -0.56 -15.99
C SER A 27 -6.35 -1.90 -15.34
N PHE A 28 -5.38 -2.49 -14.64
CA PHE A 28 -5.58 -3.72 -13.87
C PHE A 28 -6.61 -3.52 -12.74
N PHE A 29 -6.52 -2.43 -11.98
CA PHE A 29 -7.50 -2.13 -10.94
C PHE A 29 -8.90 -1.89 -11.49
N ALA A 30 -9.01 -1.22 -12.64
CA ALA A 30 -10.29 -1.04 -13.33
C ALA A 30 -10.90 -2.40 -13.75
N SER A 31 -10.09 -3.33 -14.23
CA SER A 31 -10.52 -4.70 -14.52
C SER A 31 -10.98 -5.43 -13.25
N CYS A 32 -10.20 -5.37 -12.17
CA CYS A 32 -10.58 -5.97 -10.88
C CYS A 32 -11.92 -5.42 -10.37
N LYS A 33 -12.13 -4.11 -10.48
CA LYS A 33 -13.37 -3.45 -10.07
C LYS A 33 -14.56 -3.86 -10.94
N LYS A 34 -14.33 -4.08 -12.23
CA LYS A 34 -15.36 -4.57 -13.17
C LYS A 34 -15.76 -6.01 -12.85
N ASP A 35 -14.76 -6.87 -12.55
CA ASP A 35 -14.99 -8.27 -12.22
C ASP A 35 -15.65 -8.45 -10.85
N ASN A 36 -15.26 -7.61 -9.89
CA ASN A 36 -15.85 -7.58 -8.56
C ASN A 36 -15.99 -6.13 -8.05
N PRO A 37 -17.22 -5.58 -7.99
CA PRO A 37 -17.48 -4.21 -7.53
C PRO A 37 -17.00 -3.92 -6.09
N GLN A 38 -16.77 -4.94 -5.27
CA GLN A 38 -16.23 -4.80 -3.91
C GLN A 38 -14.71 -4.63 -3.88
N PHE A 39 -14.00 -4.81 -5.01
CA PHE A 39 -12.60 -4.44 -5.09
C PHE A 39 -12.43 -2.97 -4.70
N PHE A 40 -11.55 -2.69 -3.76
CA PHE A 40 -11.28 -1.35 -3.26
C PHE A 40 -9.88 -0.91 -3.67
N SER A 41 -9.76 0.32 -4.13
CA SER A 41 -8.47 1.00 -4.31
C SER A 41 -8.62 2.49 -4.01
N ASP A 42 -7.54 3.08 -3.50
CA ASP A 42 -7.43 4.50 -3.21
C ASP A 42 -6.03 5.00 -3.56
N PHE A 43 -5.90 6.29 -3.84
CA PHE A 43 -4.67 6.92 -4.30
C PHE A 43 -4.39 8.18 -3.51
N GLN A 44 -3.18 8.28 -2.97
CA GLN A 44 -2.65 9.53 -2.44
C GLN A 44 -1.98 10.30 -3.58
N LEU A 45 -2.28 11.57 -3.69
CA LEU A 45 -1.66 12.46 -4.67
C LEU A 45 -0.63 13.37 -3.98
N ASP A 46 0.44 13.68 -4.69
CA ASP A 46 1.40 14.70 -4.29
C ASP A 46 0.88 16.12 -4.57
N LYS A 47 1.68 17.12 -4.22
CA LYS A 47 1.33 18.55 -4.44
C LYS A 47 1.17 18.93 -5.92
N GLU A 48 1.71 18.12 -6.82
CA GLU A 48 1.62 18.29 -8.28
C GLU A 48 0.45 17.50 -8.90
N GLY A 49 -0.32 16.78 -8.09
CA GLY A 49 -1.43 15.95 -8.55
C GLY A 49 -1.01 14.59 -9.13
N LYS A 50 0.23 14.16 -8.89
CA LYS A 50 0.73 12.85 -9.31
C LYS A 50 0.48 11.82 -8.21
N ILE A 51 0.30 10.57 -8.59
CA ILE A 51 0.13 9.46 -7.65
C ILE A 51 1.40 9.28 -6.83
N LEU A 52 1.29 9.51 -5.52
CA LEU A 52 2.35 9.30 -4.54
C LEU A 52 2.30 7.89 -3.96
N SER A 53 1.14 7.47 -3.46
CA SER A 53 0.92 6.16 -2.85
C SER A 53 -0.35 5.52 -3.38
N ILE A 54 -0.44 4.19 -3.29
CA ILE A 54 -1.55 3.39 -3.79
C ILE A 54 -1.94 2.39 -2.71
N PHE A 55 -3.23 2.28 -2.44
CA PHE A 55 -3.82 1.29 -1.54
C PHE A 55 -4.82 0.41 -2.29
N TRP A 56 -4.84 -0.89 -2.01
CA TRP A 56 -5.87 -1.78 -2.58
C TRP A 56 -6.16 -2.99 -1.68
N SER A 57 -7.37 -3.51 -1.84
CA SER A 57 -7.83 -4.73 -1.19
C SER A 57 -8.86 -5.45 -2.07
N HIS A 58 -8.69 -6.76 -2.22
CA HIS A 58 -9.65 -7.61 -2.90
C HIS A 58 -10.86 -7.91 -1.99
N ALA A 59 -12.00 -8.21 -2.58
CA ALA A 59 -13.21 -8.55 -1.83
C ALA A 59 -13.01 -9.73 -0.86
N SER A 60 -12.23 -10.75 -1.25
CA SER A 60 -11.87 -11.87 -0.39
C SER A 60 -11.06 -11.45 0.83
N GLN A 61 -10.12 -10.52 0.66
CA GLN A 61 -9.31 -9.98 1.74
C GLN A 61 -10.15 -9.15 2.73
N GLN A 62 -11.13 -8.41 2.24
CA GLN A 62 -12.11 -7.71 3.08
C GLN A 62 -12.97 -8.69 3.86
N GLY A 63 -13.38 -9.82 3.25
CA GLY A 63 -14.07 -10.90 3.92
C GLY A 63 -13.23 -11.53 5.03
N ASP A 64 -11.97 -11.84 4.74
CA ASP A 64 -11.04 -12.36 5.75
C ASP A 64 -10.85 -11.39 6.92
N TYR A 65 -10.83 -10.08 6.66
CA TYR A 65 -10.76 -9.07 7.72
C TYR A 65 -12.02 -9.09 8.60
N MET A 66 -13.19 -9.27 8.05
CA MET A 66 -14.43 -9.37 8.83
C MET A 66 -14.40 -10.54 9.82
N ASP A 67 -13.74 -11.63 9.46
CA ASP A 67 -13.64 -12.83 10.27
C ASP A 67 -12.46 -12.82 11.26
N PHE A 68 -11.32 -12.18 10.87
CA PHE A 68 -10.04 -12.31 11.58
C PHE A 68 -9.37 -10.97 11.91
N GLY A 69 -10.05 -9.84 11.69
CA GLY A 69 -9.46 -8.50 11.78
C GLY A 69 -9.35 -7.89 13.18
N ASP A 70 -9.55 -8.65 14.26
CA ASP A 70 -9.45 -8.13 15.64
C ASP A 70 -8.05 -7.57 15.96
N ALA A 71 -7.02 -8.24 15.47
CA ALA A 71 -5.64 -7.82 15.61
C ALA A 71 -4.96 -7.76 14.23
N VAL A 72 -4.45 -6.60 13.88
CA VAL A 72 -3.81 -6.34 12.58
C VAL A 72 -2.40 -5.84 12.80
N THR A 73 -1.46 -6.36 12.04
CA THR A 73 -0.10 -5.83 11.95
C THR A 73 0.06 -5.12 10.61
N PHE A 74 0.56 -3.90 10.64
CA PHE A 74 1.02 -3.20 9.46
C PHE A 74 2.54 -3.30 9.39
N ASP A 75 3.03 -3.98 8.36
CA ASP A 75 4.45 -4.20 8.12
C ASP A 75 4.86 -3.61 6.77
N THR A 76 6.02 -2.96 6.75
CA THR A 76 6.59 -2.41 5.52
C THR A 76 7.85 -3.17 5.14
N THR A 77 7.87 -3.64 3.89
CA THR A 77 9.06 -4.28 3.32
C THR A 77 9.79 -3.30 2.42
N HIS A 78 11.08 -3.08 2.68
CA HIS A 78 11.90 -2.20 1.87
C HIS A 78 12.47 -2.90 0.63
N LYS A 79 12.49 -2.18 -0.50
CA LYS A 79 13.29 -2.50 -1.70
C LYS A 79 12.97 -3.84 -2.39
N THR A 80 11.76 -4.34 -2.28
CA THR A 80 11.35 -5.58 -2.97
C THR A 80 10.84 -5.36 -4.39
N ASN A 81 10.72 -4.11 -4.82
CA ASN A 81 10.21 -3.76 -6.14
C ASN A 81 11.19 -2.86 -6.92
N LEU A 82 11.01 -2.81 -8.24
CA LEU A 82 11.86 -2.04 -9.17
C LEU A 82 11.90 -0.52 -8.89
N TYR A 83 11.00 -0.02 -8.07
CA TYR A 83 10.87 1.41 -7.73
C TYR A 83 11.48 1.76 -6.38
N GLU A 84 12.04 0.77 -5.67
CA GLU A 84 12.57 0.93 -4.32
C GLU A 84 11.57 1.57 -3.32
N LYS A 85 10.27 1.46 -3.62
CA LYS A 85 9.20 1.97 -2.77
C LYS A 85 8.84 0.95 -1.70
N PRO A 86 8.57 1.38 -0.46
CA PRO A 86 8.07 0.49 0.58
C PRO A 86 6.73 -0.12 0.18
N LEU A 87 6.61 -1.44 0.31
CA LEU A 87 5.35 -2.15 0.21
C LEU A 87 4.83 -2.41 1.62
N GLY A 88 3.71 -1.77 1.97
CA GLY A 88 2.99 -2.02 3.21
C GLY A 88 1.98 -3.14 3.05
N MET A 89 1.87 -3.98 4.07
CA MET A 89 0.88 -5.04 4.15
C MET A 89 0.14 -4.98 5.47
N PHE A 90 -1.19 -5.04 5.41
CA PHE A 90 -2.05 -5.25 6.57
C PHE A 90 -2.29 -6.74 6.71
N VAL A 91 -1.78 -7.33 7.78
CA VAL A 91 -1.79 -8.77 8.00
C VAL A 91 -2.41 -9.12 9.35
N GLY A 92 -3.05 -10.27 9.40
CA GLY A 92 -3.56 -10.88 10.61
C GLY A 92 -3.30 -12.38 10.63
N SER A 93 -3.98 -13.06 11.53
CA SER A 93 -3.89 -14.51 11.66
C SER A 93 -5.28 -15.13 11.64
N ASN A 94 -5.48 -16.19 10.87
CA ASN A 94 -6.71 -16.96 10.88
C ASN A 94 -6.73 -17.96 12.06
N HIS A 95 -7.83 -18.72 12.21
CA HIS A 95 -8.00 -19.72 13.28
C HIS A 95 -6.95 -20.85 13.28
N HIS A 96 -6.25 -21.04 12.15
CA HIS A 96 -5.18 -22.02 12.02
C HIS A 96 -3.78 -21.42 12.26
N LEU A 97 -3.72 -20.17 12.75
CA LEU A 97 -2.48 -19.42 12.96
C LEU A 97 -1.70 -19.16 11.66
N HIS A 98 -2.38 -19.23 10.52
CA HIS A 98 -1.78 -18.85 9.23
C HIS A 98 -1.91 -17.35 9.01
N CYS A 99 -0.84 -16.77 8.45
CA CYS A 99 -0.83 -15.36 8.05
C CYS A 99 -1.88 -15.11 6.97
N THR A 100 -2.70 -14.10 7.17
CA THR A 100 -3.74 -13.64 6.24
C THR A 100 -3.52 -12.17 5.92
N ILE A 101 -3.48 -11.85 4.63
CA ILE A 101 -3.27 -10.47 4.16
C ILE A 101 -4.62 -9.84 3.88
N PHE A 102 -4.89 -8.69 4.52
CA PHE A 102 -6.15 -7.96 4.36
C PHE A 102 -6.08 -6.86 3.29
N ALA A 103 -4.92 -6.21 3.15
CA ALA A 103 -4.74 -5.14 2.17
C ALA A 103 -3.25 -4.91 1.89
N PHE A 104 -3.00 -4.22 0.78
CA PHE A 104 -1.68 -3.79 0.35
C PHE A 104 -1.63 -2.27 0.17
N ALA A 105 -0.47 -1.69 0.40
CA ALA A 105 -0.19 -0.32 0.08
C ALA A 105 1.22 -0.14 -0.49
N LEU A 106 1.34 0.51 -1.64
CA LEU A 106 2.63 0.95 -2.16
C LEU A 106 2.83 2.40 -1.76
N LEU A 107 3.83 2.66 -0.90
CA LEU A 107 4.04 3.97 -0.29
C LEU A 107 5.02 4.80 -1.12
N GLY A 108 4.70 6.05 -1.37
CA GLY A 108 5.59 6.99 -2.06
C GLY A 108 6.74 7.48 -1.18
N ASP A 109 6.45 7.62 0.10
CA ASP A 109 7.38 7.99 1.16
C ASP A 109 6.93 7.39 2.50
N GLU A 110 7.71 7.61 3.55
CA GLU A 110 7.43 7.13 4.91
C GLU A 110 7.16 8.31 5.87
N THR A 111 6.45 9.32 5.38
CA THR A 111 6.03 10.46 6.22
C THR A 111 4.81 10.13 7.07
N VAL A 112 4.60 10.91 8.13
CA VAL A 112 3.41 10.80 8.99
C VAL A 112 2.13 10.98 8.17
N ASP A 113 2.10 11.94 7.25
CA ASP A 113 0.95 12.20 6.39
C ASP A 113 0.59 10.99 5.52
N THR A 114 1.60 10.29 4.99
CA THR A 114 1.39 9.07 4.20
C THR A 114 0.88 7.92 5.06
N PHE A 115 1.39 7.75 6.28
CA PHE A 115 0.88 6.74 7.21
C PHE A 115 -0.55 7.05 7.66
N GLU A 116 -0.88 8.29 7.96
CA GLU A 116 -2.26 8.70 8.28
C GLU A 116 -3.20 8.40 7.11
N TRP A 117 -2.78 8.74 5.89
CA TRP A 117 -3.56 8.45 4.69
C TRP A 117 -3.81 6.94 4.52
N VAL A 118 -2.79 6.10 4.65
CA VAL A 118 -2.92 4.65 4.43
C VAL A 118 -3.81 4.00 5.49
N PHE A 119 -3.73 4.43 6.75
CA PHE A 119 -4.61 3.93 7.81
C PHE A 119 -6.06 4.37 7.61
N ASN A 120 -6.29 5.60 7.15
CA ASN A 120 -7.63 6.08 6.80
C ASN A 120 -8.21 5.33 5.59
N ALA A 121 -7.39 5.03 4.57
CA ALA A 121 -7.80 4.22 3.43
C ALA A 121 -8.20 2.80 3.88
N PHE A 122 -7.44 2.19 4.80
CA PHE A 122 -7.76 0.90 5.38
C PHE A 122 -9.10 0.92 6.14
N LYS A 123 -9.34 1.89 7.01
CA LYS A 123 -10.62 2.06 7.72
C LYS A 123 -11.79 2.24 6.77
N THR A 124 -11.63 3.08 5.76
CA THR A 124 -12.65 3.30 4.73
C THR A 124 -12.95 2.03 3.95
N CYS A 125 -11.92 1.28 3.56
CA CYS A 125 -12.06 0.02 2.84
C CYS A 125 -12.82 -1.02 3.66
N MET A 126 -12.49 -1.18 4.93
CA MET A 126 -13.07 -2.20 5.80
C MET A 126 -14.45 -1.81 6.36
N GLY A 127 -14.84 -0.53 6.25
CA GLY A 127 -16.16 -0.05 6.67
C GLY A 127 -16.40 -0.13 8.20
N THR A 128 -15.32 -0.13 8.99
CA THR A 128 -15.36 -0.27 10.45
C THR A 128 -14.57 0.84 11.13
N GLU A 129 -14.71 0.96 12.45
CA GLU A 129 -13.92 1.90 13.25
C GLU A 129 -12.42 1.53 13.30
N GLY A 130 -12.06 0.37 12.79
CA GLY A 130 -10.71 -0.17 12.76
C GLY A 130 -10.57 -1.45 13.60
N PRO A 131 -9.40 -2.10 13.58
CA PRO A 131 -9.12 -3.26 14.41
C PRO A 131 -9.03 -2.87 15.89
N ARG A 132 -9.28 -3.80 16.79
CA ARG A 132 -9.12 -3.58 18.24
C ARG A 132 -7.66 -3.30 18.61
N VAL A 133 -6.74 -3.93 17.92
CA VAL A 133 -5.30 -3.76 18.09
C VAL A 133 -4.65 -3.63 16.74
N MET A 134 -3.85 -2.57 16.58
CA MET A 134 -2.99 -2.41 15.42
C MET A 134 -1.53 -2.30 15.89
N LEU A 135 -0.70 -3.20 15.38
CA LEU A 135 0.74 -3.19 15.59
C LEU A 135 1.42 -2.62 14.34
N THR A 136 2.35 -1.71 14.53
CA THR A 136 3.18 -1.20 13.44
C THR A 136 4.65 -1.47 13.76
N GLY A 137 5.34 -2.13 12.82
CA GLY A 137 6.80 -2.29 12.88
C GLY A 137 7.47 -1.13 12.16
N THR A 138 8.33 -0.39 12.85
CA THR A 138 9.27 0.52 12.19
C THR A 138 10.63 -0.17 12.15
N THR A 139 11.24 -0.19 10.98
CA THR A 139 12.51 -0.89 10.71
C THR A 139 13.71 -0.34 11.48
N ASP A 140 13.62 0.84 12.06
CA ASP A 140 14.80 1.50 12.63
C ASP A 140 15.02 1.28 14.14
N ASN A 141 14.02 0.84 14.92
CA ASN A 141 14.19 0.72 16.38
C ASN A 141 13.49 -0.45 17.07
N ASN A 142 12.99 -1.46 16.39
CA ASN A 142 12.27 -2.60 17.02
C ASN A 142 11.15 -2.18 18.02
N GLU A 143 10.64 -0.97 17.95
CA GLU A 143 9.53 -0.53 18.77
C GLU A 143 8.21 -0.81 18.08
N LEU A 144 7.45 -1.73 18.65
CA LEU A 144 6.05 -1.98 18.26
C LEU A 144 5.20 -0.86 18.85
N ASN A 145 4.66 -0.01 17.99
CA ASN A 145 3.66 0.96 18.39
C ASN A 145 2.27 0.30 18.35
N VAL A 146 1.58 0.32 19.47
CA VAL A 146 0.20 -0.17 19.59
C VAL A 146 -0.73 1.02 19.47
N TYR A 147 -1.58 1.01 18.45
CA TYR A 147 -2.67 1.96 18.30
C TYR A 147 -3.98 1.25 18.68
N THR A 148 -4.67 1.78 19.66
CA THR A 148 -6.00 1.33 20.10
C THR A 148 -7.06 2.34 19.67
#